data_6441987547b61f362e139ba5933e08ed
#
_entry.id   6441987547b61f362e139ba5933e08ed
#
_cell.length_a   1.000
_cell.length_b   1.000
_cell.length_c   1.000
_cell.angle_alpha   90.00
_cell.angle_beta   90.00
_cell.angle_gamma   90.00
#
_symmetry.space_group_name_H-M   'P 1'
#
loop_
_entity.id
_entity.type
_entity.pdbx_description
1 polymer ?
#
loop_
_entity_poly.entity_id
_entity_poly.type
_entity_poly.pdbx_seq_one_letter_code
_entity_poly.pdbx_strand_id
1 'polypeptide(L)'
;TPMSQISRRRLLQNAGATTVAATGIAGCLGQGGGSLDSITVAYVPIYPNMQHFVMQEEGYYDQLSVDVTVERFSNGTSLVKAFASGDVDVAVGGITPAMVLVDKGTNARVLTANGRNAFKVMGTAEIAELYEQAGADAFEQFEAERGRKMRFGAPPDGSVPDILLRYWIERDLGVGDFESVV
;
A
#
# COMPACT_ATOMS: atom_id res chain seq x y z
N THR A 1 -10.87 -50.67 0.65
CA THR A 1 -11.96 -50.12 -0.19
C THR A 1 -11.48 -48.82 -0.81
N PRO A 2 -11.27 -48.72 -2.13
CA PRO A 2 -10.73 -47.54 -2.73
C PRO A 2 -11.86 -46.49 -2.92
N MET A 3 -11.58 -45.26 -2.48
CA MET A 3 -12.44 -44.11 -2.73
C MET A 3 -12.40 -43.73 -4.22
N SER A 4 -13.53 -43.87 -4.90
CA SER A 4 -13.68 -43.51 -6.30
C SER A 4 -13.65 -41.99 -6.43
N GLN A 5 -12.71 -41.49 -7.22
CA GLN A 5 -12.66 -40.07 -7.61
C GLN A 5 -13.82 -39.74 -8.56
N ILE A 6 -14.69 -38.86 -8.13
CA ILE A 6 -15.75 -38.33 -8.99
C ILE A 6 -15.11 -37.31 -9.92
N SER A 7 -15.07 -37.65 -11.23
CA SER A 7 -14.57 -36.77 -12.29
C SER A 7 -15.48 -35.54 -12.46
N ARG A 8 -14.88 -34.35 -12.58
CA ARG A 8 -15.56 -33.07 -12.87
C ARG A 8 -16.48 -33.12 -14.08
N ARG A 9 -16.22 -34.05 -14.99
CA ARG A 9 -17.05 -34.26 -16.21
C ARG A 9 -18.41 -34.92 -15.93
N ARG A 10 -18.52 -35.70 -14.84
CA ARG A 10 -19.79 -36.34 -14.43
C ARG A 10 -20.70 -35.40 -13.65
N LEU A 11 -20.16 -34.36 -13.03
CA LEU A 11 -20.96 -33.36 -12.32
C LEU A 11 -21.72 -32.45 -13.30
N LEU A 12 -21.16 -32.22 -14.49
CA LEU A 12 -21.77 -31.36 -15.51
C LEU A 12 -22.83 -32.11 -16.37
N GLN A 13 -22.84 -33.44 -16.34
CA GLN A 13 -23.80 -34.23 -17.14
C GLN A 13 -25.15 -34.49 -16.44
N ASN A 14 -25.24 -34.26 -15.12
CA ASN A 14 -26.49 -34.48 -14.35
C ASN A 14 -27.29 -33.19 -14.08
N ALA A 15 -26.88 -32.05 -14.65
CA ALA A 15 -27.60 -30.77 -14.54
C ALA A 15 -28.50 -30.48 -15.77
N GLY A 16 -29.05 -31.50 -16.38
CA GLY A 16 -29.92 -31.36 -17.55
C GLY A 16 -31.31 -31.94 -17.30
N ALA A 17 -32.22 -31.14 -16.81
CA ALA A 17 -33.65 -31.13 -17.10
C ALA A 17 -34.46 -30.48 -15.96
N THR A 18 -34.44 -29.18 -15.89
CA THR A 18 -35.58 -28.40 -15.36
C THR A 18 -35.78 -27.20 -16.26
N THR A 19 -36.84 -27.24 -17.01
CA THR A 19 -37.40 -26.12 -17.76
C THR A 19 -37.67 -24.98 -16.80
N VAL A 20 -36.78 -23.98 -16.79
CA VAL A 20 -37.05 -22.68 -16.19
C VAL A 20 -37.31 -21.69 -17.32
N ALA A 21 -38.50 -21.11 -17.26
CA ALA A 21 -38.99 -20.08 -18.13
C ALA A 21 -37.91 -18.99 -18.40
N ALA A 22 -37.84 -18.65 -19.69
CA ALA A 22 -37.02 -17.53 -20.18
C ALA A 22 -37.50 -16.22 -19.55
N THR A 23 -36.84 -15.80 -18.46
CA THR A 23 -36.83 -14.42 -18.01
C THR A 23 -35.40 -13.92 -18.13
N GLY A 24 -35.17 -13.12 -19.15
CA GLY A 24 -34.22 -12.05 -19.28
C GLY A 24 -32.81 -12.23 -18.73
N ILE A 25 -31.92 -13.00 -19.39
CA ILE A 25 -30.49 -12.73 -19.33
C ILE A 25 -30.18 -11.72 -20.45
N ALA A 26 -30.78 -10.54 -20.33
CA ALA A 26 -30.39 -9.35 -21.11
C ALA A 26 -29.79 -8.37 -20.12
N GLY A 27 -28.51 -8.48 -19.88
CA GLY A 27 -27.93 -7.50 -19.00
C GLY A 27 -26.48 -7.71 -18.60
N CYS A 28 -25.56 -8.00 -19.52
CA CYS A 28 -24.15 -7.84 -19.25
C CYS A 28 -23.33 -7.52 -20.52
N LEU A 29 -23.88 -6.73 -21.42
CA LEU A 29 -23.15 -6.07 -22.50
C LEU A 29 -23.58 -4.60 -22.57
N GLY A 30 -23.73 -3.98 -21.40
CA GLY A 30 -23.88 -2.55 -21.25
C GLY A 30 -22.51 -1.97 -20.89
N GLN A 31 -21.97 -1.20 -21.76
CA GLN A 31 -20.98 -0.17 -21.47
C GLN A 31 -21.63 0.78 -20.44
N GLY A 32 -21.68 0.32 -19.19
CA GLY A 32 -22.46 0.95 -18.15
C GLY A 32 -21.60 1.97 -17.41
N GLY A 33 -21.87 3.23 -17.65
CA GLY A 33 -21.76 4.21 -16.58
C GLY A 33 -22.85 3.92 -15.54
N GLY A 34 -22.73 2.80 -14.80
CA GLY A 34 -23.50 2.59 -13.60
C GLY A 34 -23.05 3.60 -12.56
N SER A 35 -23.98 4.33 -11.94
CA SER A 35 -23.68 5.09 -10.74
C SER A 35 -23.12 4.12 -9.71
N LEU A 36 -21.96 4.45 -9.14
CA LEU A 36 -21.48 3.75 -7.95
C LEU A 36 -22.43 4.11 -6.81
N ASP A 37 -22.98 3.11 -6.15
CA ASP A 37 -23.88 3.34 -5.01
C ASP A 37 -23.08 3.50 -3.71
N SER A 38 -21.93 2.83 -3.61
CA SER A 38 -21.05 2.89 -2.45
C SER A 38 -19.58 2.74 -2.84
N ILE A 39 -18.67 3.30 -2.02
CA ILE A 39 -17.23 3.12 -2.11
C ILE A 39 -16.63 2.87 -0.72
N THR A 40 -15.61 2.01 -0.68
CA THR A 40 -14.80 1.79 0.53
C THR A 40 -13.48 2.56 0.41
N VAL A 41 -13.27 3.52 1.31
CA VAL A 41 -12.04 4.33 1.41
C VAL A 41 -11.18 3.80 2.53
N ALA A 42 -10.00 3.29 2.21
CA ALA A 42 -9.05 2.78 3.18
C ALA A 42 -7.92 3.76 3.47
N TYR A 43 -7.48 3.80 4.72
CA TYR A 43 -6.36 4.63 5.13
C TYR A 43 -5.51 4.00 6.23
N VAL A 44 -4.26 4.47 6.34
CA VAL A 44 -3.39 4.22 7.48
C VAL A 44 -3.31 5.52 8.30
N PRO A 45 -3.47 5.49 9.63
CA PRO A 45 -3.50 6.70 10.45
C PRO A 45 -2.10 7.27 10.67
N ILE A 46 -1.55 7.89 9.65
CA ILE A 46 -0.25 8.56 9.65
C ILE A 46 -0.40 10.00 9.16
N TYR A 47 0.52 10.86 9.58
CA TYR A 47 0.49 12.28 9.24
C TYR A 47 0.36 12.58 7.74
N PRO A 48 1.05 11.89 6.81
CA PRO A 48 0.87 12.13 5.37
C PRO A 48 -0.54 11.93 4.84
N ASN A 49 -1.43 11.27 5.59
CA ASN A 49 -2.82 11.02 5.21
C ASN A 49 -3.81 12.01 5.89
N MET A 50 -3.32 13.17 6.33
CA MET A 50 -4.15 14.19 7.02
C MET A 50 -5.37 14.62 6.22
N GLN A 51 -5.30 14.62 4.90
CA GLN A 51 -6.42 14.99 4.03
C GLN A 51 -7.67 14.14 4.30
N HIS A 52 -7.48 12.83 4.55
CA HIS A 52 -8.57 11.94 4.92
C HIS A 52 -9.26 12.40 6.22
N PHE A 53 -8.48 12.76 7.24
CA PHE A 53 -9.04 13.21 8.52
C PHE A 53 -9.80 14.53 8.37
N VAL A 54 -9.27 15.46 7.57
CA VAL A 54 -9.98 16.72 7.25
C VAL A 54 -11.28 16.43 6.50
N MET A 55 -11.25 15.53 5.51
CA MET A 55 -12.47 15.16 4.77
C MET A 55 -13.54 14.55 5.67
N GLN A 56 -13.14 13.76 6.65
CA GLN A 56 -14.04 13.14 7.61
C GLN A 56 -14.60 14.16 8.60
N GLU A 57 -13.75 15.01 9.18
CA GLU A 57 -14.14 15.98 10.21
C GLU A 57 -15.04 17.10 9.64
N GLU A 58 -14.74 17.55 8.43
CA GLU A 58 -15.50 18.61 7.74
C GLU A 58 -16.73 18.09 6.98
N GLY A 59 -17.02 16.78 7.06
CA GLY A 59 -18.19 16.19 6.40
C GLY A 59 -18.13 16.22 4.87
N TYR A 60 -16.94 16.24 4.26
CA TYR A 60 -16.81 16.25 2.80
C TYR A 60 -17.22 14.92 2.18
N TYR A 61 -17.12 13.80 2.89
CA TYR A 61 -17.62 12.52 2.41
C TYR A 61 -19.13 12.52 2.26
N ASP A 62 -19.87 13.21 3.15
CA ASP A 62 -21.33 13.31 3.11
C ASP A 62 -21.84 14.16 1.93
N GLN A 63 -20.95 14.93 1.28
CA GLN A 63 -21.27 15.74 0.10
C GLN A 63 -21.16 14.93 -1.20
N LEU A 64 -20.66 13.71 -1.15
CA LEU A 64 -20.56 12.84 -2.31
C LEU A 64 -21.92 12.22 -2.62
N SER A 65 -22.16 11.91 -3.89
CA SER A 65 -23.39 11.24 -4.36
C SER A 65 -23.35 9.72 -4.20
N VAL A 66 -22.39 9.20 -3.43
CA VAL A 66 -22.20 7.78 -3.18
C VAL A 66 -22.01 7.57 -1.67
N ASP A 67 -22.44 6.44 -1.17
CA ASP A 67 -22.23 6.06 0.23
C ASP A 67 -20.75 5.74 0.48
N VAL A 68 -20.12 6.38 1.47
CA VAL A 68 -18.70 6.19 1.78
C VAL A 68 -18.54 5.39 3.06
N THR A 69 -17.93 4.22 2.94
CA THR A 69 -17.44 3.44 4.08
C THR A 69 -15.96 3.71 4.27
N VAL A 70 -15.54 4.02 5.50
CA VAL A 70 -14.15 4.33 5.81
C VAL A 70 -13.53 3.20 6.61
N GLU A 71 -12.43 2.62 6.12
CA GLU A 71 -11.72 1.52 6.79
C GLU A 71 -10.29 1.91 7.18
N ARG A 72 -9.97 1.62 8.44
CA ARG A 72 -8.65 1.87 9.01
C ARG A 72 -7.77 0.64 8.96
N PHE A 73 -6.56 0.76 8.42
CA PHE A 73 -5.53 -0.27 8.41
C PHE A 73 -4.35 0.10 9.33
N SER A 74 -3.71 -0.91 9.89
CA SER A 74 -2.56 -0.70 10.80
C SER A 74 -1.28 -0.30 10.06
N ASN A 75 -1.15 -0.70 8.80
CA ASN A 75 0.02 -0.44 7.96
C ASN A 75 -0.31 -0.54 6.46
N GLY A 76 0.63 -0.07 5.62
CA GLY A 76 0.47 -0.09 4.16
C GLY A 76 0.39 -1.49 3.55
N THR A 77 1.05 -2.49 4.13
CA THR A 77 1.04 -3.85 3.60
C THR A 77 -0.36 -4.49 3.71
N SER A 78 -1.04 -4.31 4.85
CA SER A 78 -2.41 -4.80 5.02
C SER A 78 -3.39 -4.07 4.11
N LEU A 79 -3.23 -2.76 3.94
CA LEU A 79 -4.03 -1.95 3.02
C LEU A 79 -3.86 -2.42 1.56
N VAL A 80 -2.62 -2.66 1.12
CA VAL A 80 -2.32 -3.18 -0.24
C VAL A 80 -3.00 -4.53 -0.48
N LYS A 81 -3.00 -5.42 0.51
CA LYS A 81 -3.67 -6.73 0.39
C LYS A 81 -5.18 -6.58 0.21
N ALA A 82 -5.81 -5.73 1.02
CA ALA A 82 -7.25 -5.46 0.93
C ALA A 82 -7.63 -4.80 -0.41
N PHE A 83 -6.81 -3.88 -0.91
CA PHE A 83 -7.02 -3.29 -2.23
C PHE A 83 -6.86 -4.33 -3.36
N ALA A 84 -5.87 -5.20 -3.28
CA ALA A 84 -5.63 -6.25 -4.28
C ALA A 84 -6.73 -7.33 -4.30
N SER A 85 -7.38 -7.60 -3.15
CA SER A 85 -8.53 -8.52 -3.06
C SER A 85 -9.84 -7.91 -3.54
N GLY A 86 -9.91 -6.59 -3.71
CA GLY A 86 -11.12 -5.88 -4.11
C GLY A 86 -12.03 -5.50 -2.94
N ASP A 87 -11.55 -5.59 -1.71
CA ASP A 87 -12.29 -5.18 -0.51
C ASP A 87 -12.29 -3.65 -0.32
N VAL A 88 -11.42 -2.95 -1.05
CA VAL A 88 -11.19 -1.50 -0.98
C VAL A 88 -11.19 -0.91 -2.38
N ASP A 89 -11.92 0.18 -2.57
CA ASP A 89 -12.03 0.91 -3.85
C ASP A 89 -11.03 2.05 -3.96
N VAL A 90 -10.81 2.76 -2.85
CA VAL A 90 -9.92 3.91 -2.77
C VAL A 90 -8.96 3.76 -1.60
N ALA A 91 -7.68 3.92 -1.84
CA ALA A 91 -6.66 3.87 -0.80
C ALA A 91 -5.93 5.22 -0.65
N VAL A 92 -5.88 5.72 0.59
CA VAL A 92 -5.07 6.89 0.95
C VAL A 92 -3.76 6.38 1.56
N GLY A 93 -2.67 6.52 0.82
CA GLY A 93 -1.40 5.92 1.22
C GLY A 93 -0.20 6.46 0.45
N GLY A 94 0.94 5.82 0.67
CA GLY A 94 2.20 6.17 0.00
C GLY A 94 2.29 5.65 -1.43
N ILE A 95 3.19 6.23 -2.21
CA ILE A 95 3.39 5.85 -3.62
C ILE A 95 3.94 4.42 -3.77
N THR A 96 4.83 3.97 -2.89
CA THR A 96 5.44 2.62 -3.00
C THR A 96 4.41 1.49 -2.99
N PRO A 97 3.43 1.47 -2.05
CA PRO A 97 2.33 0.52 -2.10
C PRO A 97 1.55 0.53 -3.42
N ALA A 98 1.29 1.70 -4.00
CA ALA A 98 0.62 1.81 -5.30
C ALA A 98 1.47 1.22 -6.43
N MET A 99 2.78 1.45 -6.44
CA MET A 99 3.70 0.86 -7.42
C MET A 99 3.73 -0.66 -7.32
N VAL A 100 3.74 -1.22 -6.11
CA VAL A 100 3.68 -2.67 -5.88
C VAL A 100 2.39 -3.28 -6.43
N LEU A 101 1.25 -2.60 -6.25
CA LEU A 101 -0.03 -3.05 -6.81
C LEU A 101 0.02 -3.14 -8.34
N VAL A 102 0.52 -2.08 -9.00
CA VAL A 102 0.64 -2.03 -10.45
C VAL A 102 1.63 -3.08 -10.98
N ASP A 103 2.78 -3.23 -10.33
CA ASP A 103 3.80 -4.24 -10.69
C ASP A 103 3.24 -5.68 -10.61
N LYS A 104 2.39 -5.95 -9.64
CA LYS A 104 1.68 -7.23 -9.50
C LYS A 104 0.48 -7.41 -10.43
N GLY A 105 0.25 -6.47 -11.35
CA GLY A 105 -0.83 -6.53 -12.33
C GLY A 105 -2.20 -6.16 -11.79
N THR A 106 -2.30 -5.56 -10.61
CA THR A 106 -3.57 -5.03 -10.10
C THR A 106 -3.96 -3.81 -10.93
N ASN A 107 -5.22 -3.73 -11.35
CA ASN A 107 -5.75 -2.57 -12.07
C ASN A 107 -5.94 -1.39 -11.10
N ALA A 108 -4.84 -0.79 -10.70
CA ALA A 108 -4.80 0.36 -9.80
C ALA A 108 -4.30 1.61 -10.52
N ARG A 109 -4.78 2.79 -10.11
CA ARG A 109 -4.35 4.08 -10.64
C ARG A 109 -4.12 5.07 -9.51
N VAL A 110 -3.05 5.84 -9.59
CA VAL A 110 -2.84 7.00 -8.73
C VAL A 110 -3.66 8.17 -9.30
N LEU A 111 -4.69 8.59 -8.56
CA LEU A 111 -5.61 9.64 -9.01
C LEU A 111 -5.11 11.03 -8.65
N THR A 112 -4.44 11.16 -7.50
CA THR A 112 -3.94 12.45 -7.02
C THR A 112 -2.74 12.26 -6.09
N ALA A 113 -1.88 13.27 -5.99
CA ALA A 113 -0.80 13.33 -5.02
C ALA A 113 -1.21 14.26 -3.87
N ASN A 114 -1.10 13.76 -2.64
CA ASN A 114 -1.51 14.48 -1.43
C ASN A 114 -0.37 15.19 -0.69
N GLY A 115 0.89 14.94 -1.08
CA GLY A 115 2.05 15.57 -0.45
C GLY A 115 3.35 15.25 -1.16
N ARG A 116 4.38 16.02 -0.86
CA ARG A 116 5.75 15.82 -1.34
C ARG A 116 6.74 16.30 -0.29
N ASN A 117 7.99 15.82 -0.33
CA ASN A 117 9.07 16.21 0.58
C ASN A 117 8.74 15.98 2.07
N ALA A 118 7.95 14.93 2.35
CA ALA A 118 7.38 14.69 3.67
C ALA A 118 8.30 13.91 4.63
N PHE A 119 9.42 13.37 4.14
CA PHE A 119 10.29 12.52 4.95
C PHE A 119 11.57 13.22 5.35
N LYS A 120 11.98 12.96 6.58
CA LYS A 120 13.25 13.40 7.17
C LYS A 120 13.89 12.22 7.87
N VAL A 121 15.22 12.14 7.80
CA VAL A 121 16.00 11.32 8.71
C VAL A 121 16.31 12.18 9.92
N MET A 122 16.02 11.68 11.11
CA MET A 122 16.29 12.36 12.37
C MET A 122 17.27 11.52 13.19
N GLY A 123 18.25 12.17 13.80
CA GLY A 123 19.21 11.57 14.70
C GLY A 123 19.23 12.26 16.05
N THR A 124 19.98 11.70 16.99
CA THR A 124 20.40 12.44 18.20
C THR A 124 21.29 13.62 17.80
N ALA A 125 21.44 14.61 18.69
CA ALA A 125 22.33 15.76 18.43
C ALA A 125 23.74 15.30 18.07
N GLU A 126 24.29 14.31 18.79
CA GLU A 126 25.58 13.70 18.52
C GLU A 126 25.73 13.16 17.09
N ILE A 127 24.74 12.38 16.64
CA ILE A 127 24.75 11.83 15.28
C ILE A 127 24.59 12.93 14.23
N ALA A 128 23.73 13.92 14.50
CA ALA A 128 23.52 15.04 13.58
C ALA A 128 24.82 15.87 13.43
N GLU A 129 25.49 16.21 14.53
CA GLU A 129 26.76 16.92 14.52
C GLU A 129 27.86 16.14 13.79
N LEU A 130 27.97 14.83 14.05
CA LEU A 130 28.92 13.97 13.36
C LEU A 130 28.66 13.96 11.84
N TYR A 131 27.39 13.83 11.45
CA TYR A 131 27.01 13.85 10.04
C TYR A 131 27.24 15.23 9.37
N GLU A 132 26.97 16.33 10.07
CA GLU A 132 27.26 17.68 9.56
C GLU A 132 28.75 17.92 9.33
N GLN A 133 29.61 17.33 10.16
CA GLN A 133 31.06 17.47 10.06
C GLN A 133 31.70 16.53 9.04
N ALA A 134 31.25 15.29 8.97
CA ALA A 134 31.91 14.22 8.23
C ALA A 134 31.10 13.73 7.00
N GLY A 135 29.83 14.12 6.86
CA GLY A 135 28.98 13.64 5.76
C GLY A 135 28.85 12.11 5.74
N ALA A 136 29.17 11.50 4.62
CA ALA A 136 29.14 10.05 4.45
C ALA A 136 30.13 9.31 5.37
N ASP A 137 31.29 9.90 5.65
CA ASP A 137 32.31 9.30 6.52
C ASP A 137 31.85 9.17 7.99
N ALA A 138 30.76 9.81 8.37
CA ALA A 138 30.17 9.68 9.69
C ALA A 138 29.80 8.23 10.05
N PHE A 139 29.49 7.40 9.08
CA PHE A 139 29.15 5.99 9.31
C PHE A 139 30.36 5.19 9.81
N GLU A 140 31.50 5.33 9.11
CA GLU A 140 32.76 4.68 9.50
C GLU A 140 33.30 5.24 10.83
N GLN A 141 33.23 6.54 11.02
CA GLN A 141 33.67 7.18 12.26
C GLN A 141 32.85 6.72 13.46
N PHE A 142 31.52 6.64 13.30
CA PHE A 142 30.66 6.14 14.35
C PHE A 142 30.98 4.68 14.70
N GLU A 143 31.18 3.82 13.69
CA GLU A 143 31.53 2.42 13.91
C GLU A 143 32.87 2.29 14.62
N ALA A 144 33.87 3.05 14.19
CA ALA A 144 35.22 3.08 14.83
C ALA A 144 35.17 3.52 16.30
N GLU A 145 34.36 4.52 16.62
CA GLU A 145 34.24 5.06 17.98
C GLU A 145 33.38 4.20 18.90
N ARG A 146 32.29 3.61 18.37
CA ARG A 146 31.29 2.91 19.17
C ARG A 146 31.38 1.38 19.10
N GLY A 147 32.22 0.83 18.23
CA GLY A 147 32.39 -0.60 18.03
C GLY A 147 31.13 -1.28 17.48
N ARG A 148 30.21 -0.51 16.88
CA ARG A 148 28.98 -1.00 16.25
C ARG A 148 28.52 -0.06 15.17
N LYS A 149 27.76 -0.57 14.21
CA LYS A 149 27.12 0.23 13.17
C LYS A 149 26.01 1.15 13.70
N MET A 150 25.67 2.18 12.94
CA MET A 150 24.47 2.99 13.18
C MET A 150 23.24 2.12 13.05
N ARG A 151 22.24 2.39 13.88
CA ARG A 151 20.92 1.71 13.81
C ARG A 151 19.86 2.70 13.41
N PHE A 152 19.10 2.34 12.42
CA PHE A 152 17.98 3.14 11.92
C PHE A 152 16.64 2.50 12.30
N GLY A 153 15.68 3.31 12.71
CA GLY A 153 14.30 2.91 12.83
C GLY A 153 13.52 3.39 11.62
N ALA A 154 12.86 2.48 10.96
CA ALA A 154 11.97 2.77 9.84
C ALA A 154 10.65 1.97 9.97
N PRO A 155 9.57 2.42 9.33
CA PRO A 155 8.41 1.57 9.11
C PRO A 155 8.78 0.29 8.36
N PRO A 156 7.87 -0.72 8.33
CA PRO A 156 8.18 -2.02 7.74
C PRO A 156 8.76 -1.96 6.34
N ASP A 157 9.55 -2.98 5.98
CA ASP A 157 10.20 -3.15 4.68
C ASP A 157 9.22 -2.93 3.51
N GLY A 158 9.68 -2.24 2.48
CA GLY A 158 8.88 -1.86 1.31
C GLY A 158 7.95 -0.67 1.53
N SER A 159 7.98 -0.06 2.72
CA SER A 159 7.31 1.24 2.94
C SER A 159 8.07 2.38 2.24
N VAL A 160 7.39 3.51 1.99
CA VAL A 160 8.06 4.67 1.38
C VAL A 160 9.26 5.15 2.21
N PRO A 161 9.20 5.27 3.55
CA PRO A 161 10.37 5.66 4.35
C PRO A 161 11.54 4.66 4.27
N ASP A 162 11.25 3.36 4.26
CA ASP A 162 12.28 2.33 4.11
C ASP A 162 13.01 2.44 2.76
N ILE A 163 12.26 2.51 1.67
CA ILE A 163 12.85 2.67 0.32
C ILE A 163 13.67 3.96 0.21
N LEU A 164 13.18 5.07 0.77
CA LEU A 164 13.90 6.34 0.72
C LEU A 164 15.16 6.32 1.59
N LEU A 165 15.13 5.65 2.75
CA LEU A 165 16.30 5.50 3.61
C LEU A 165 17.39 4.68 2.91
N ARG A 166 17.01 3.55 2.30
CA ARG A 166 17.93 2.71 1.48
C ARG A 166 18.53 3.52 0.33
N TYR A 167 17.68 4.22 -0.43
CA TYR A 167 18.12 5.05 -1.54
C TYR A 167 19.12 6.13 -1.09
N TRP A 168 18.82 6.81 0.02
CA TRP A 168 19.69 7.84 0.58
C TRP A 168 21.06 7.27 0.96
N ILE A 169 21.11 6.14 1.67
CA ILE A 169 22.37 5.49 2.09
C ILE A 169 23.15 4.96 0.89
N GLU A 170 22.50 4.22 0.01
CA GLU A 170 23.17 3.50 -1.08
C GLU A 170 23.53 4.39 -2.27
N ARG A 171 22.66 5.35 -2.60
CA ARG A 171 22.78 6.15 -3.82
C ARG A 171 23.24 7.56 -3.59
N ASP A 172 22.63 8.26 -2.65
CA ASP A 172 22.98 9.67 -2.42
C ASP A 172 24.29 9.80 -1.64
N LEU A 173 24.50 8.97 -0.63
CA LEU A 173 25.75 8.95 0.15
C LEU A 173 26.79 8.02 -0.43
N GLY A 174 26.40 6.93 -1.09
CA GLY A 174 27.30 5.97 -1.70
C GLY A 174 28.16 5.19 -0.70
N VAL A 175 27.69 5.03 0.54
CA VAL A 175 28.46 4.37 1.61
C VAL A 175 28.42 2.84 1.55
N GLY A 176 27.72 2.26 0.57
CA GLY A 176 27.60 0.81 0.36
C GLY A 176 26.17 0.31 0.46
N ASP A 177 26.01 -1.02 0.44
CA ASP A 177 24.70 -1.63 0.58
C ASP A 177 24.12 -1.35 1.97
N PHE A 178 22.83 -1.05 2.05
CA PHE A 178 22.15 -0.73 3.30
C PHE A 178 22.46 -1.75 4.42
N GLU A 179 22.33 -3.04 4.12
CA GLU A 179 22.58 -4.12 5.09
C GLU A 179 24.06 -4.20 5.55
N SER A 180 24.98 -3.59 4.80
CA SER A 180 26.40 -3.58 5.14
C SER A 180 26.82 -2.42 6.04
N VAL A 181 26.02 -1.35 6.12
CA VAL A 181 26.39 -0.12 6.86
C VAL A 181 25.45 0.20 8.04
N VAL A 182 24.36 -0.54 8.22
CA VAL A 182 23.37 -0.39 9.33
C VAL A 182 23.14 -1.69 10.06
#